data_46a02c58e08cf783b9b9a20daf242b42
#
_entry.id   46a02c58e08cf783b9b9a20daf242b42
#
_cell.length_a   1.000
_cell.length_b   1.000
_cell.length_c   1.000
_cell.angle_alpha   90.00
_cell.angle_beta   90.00
_cell.angle_gamma   90.00
#
_symmetry.space_group_name_H-M   'P 1'
#
loop_
_entity.id
_entity.type
_entity.pdbx_description
1 polymer ?
#
loop_
_entity_poly.entity_id
_entity_poly.type
_entity_poly.pdbx_seq_one_letter_code
_entity_poly.pdbx_strand_id
1 'polypeptide(L)'
;AFYQRVPLLVITADRPEEWVDQGEGQAIRQEGVLAPHVKKSVQLPRSTHDELARWHCGRLINEAIDHTLLPVPGPVQVNVPFEEPLYGQTPSPSGSADAARFIAPVMTEAFILPDHARWLLGQLSACKKVMVLAGQGVWSEGMRKLLVQFASLPQVTVHTEATSNLDDIAFITCIDRVIAAVGEKNEKDLRPDLLITFGGAVVSKRIKTLLRKWKPAQHWNVD
;
A
#
# COMPACT_ATOMS: atom_id res chain seq x y z
N ALA A 1 -6.29 0.42 -5.99
CA ALA A 1 -4.93 0.96 -5.80
C ALA A 1 -4.60 1.15 -4.32
N PHE A 2 -5.42 1.85 -3.53
CA PHE A 2 -5.12 2.21 -2.14
C PHE A 2 -4.78 1.00 -1.26
N TYR A 3 -5.69 0.04 -1.13
CA TYR A 3 -5.47 -1.16 -0.30
C TYR A 3 -4.41 -2.12 -0.85
N GLN A 4 -4.09 -2.02 -2.12
CA GLN A 4 -3.04 -2.82 -2.78
C GLN A 4 -1.70 -2.10 -2.83
N ARG A 5 -1.60 -0.89 -2.28
CA ARG A 5 -0.39 -0.06 -2.31
C ARG A 5 0.19 0.12 -3.72
N VAL A 6 -0.71 0.26 -4.71
CA VAL A 6 -0.28 0.50 -6.10
C VAL A 6 0.02 1.98 -6.26
N PRO A 7 1.24 2.36 -6.68
CA PRO A 7 1.57 3.74 -6.99
C PRO A 7 0.73 4.20 -8.18
N LEU A 8 -0.11 5.19 -7.98
CA LEU A 8 -1.02 5.72 -8.99
C LEU A 8 -1.13 7.24 -8.85
N LEU A 9 -0.83 7.95 -9.91
CA LEU A 9 -1.07 9.38 -9.99
C LEU A 9 -2.40 9.62 -10.72
N VAL A 10 -3.41 10.12 -10.01
CA VAL A 10 -4.71 10.47 -10.57
C VAL A 10 -4.72 11.96 -10.85
N ILE A 11 -4.74 12.34 -12.11
CA ILE A 11 -4.82 13.73 -12.54
C ILE A 11 -6.26 14.03 -12.94
N THR A 12 -6.89 15.01 -12.28
CA THR A 12 -8.28 15.40 -12.52
C THR A 12 -8.34 16.84 -12.99
N ALA A 13 -8.95 17.06 -14.16
CA ALA A 13 -9.24 18.38 -14.67
C ALA A 13 -10.45 18.95 -13.93
N ASP A 14 -10.37 20.21 -13.50
CA ASP A 14 -11.42 20.86 -12.73
C ASP A 14 -11.83 22.21 -13.35
N ARG A 15 -13.01 22.65 -12.99
CA ARG A 15 -13.51 24.00 -13.29
C ARG A 15 -12.85 25.05 -12.41
N PRO A 16 -12.86 26.33 -12.81
CA PRO A 16 -12.49 27.42 -11.91
C PRO A 16 -13.29 27.41 -10.62
N GLU A 17 -12.65 27.76 -9.51
CA GLU A 17 -13.25 27.73 -8.17
C GLU A 17 -14.56 28.56 -8.09
N GLU A 18 -14.65 29.67 -8.84
CA GLU A 18 -15.78 30.55 -8.87
C GLU A 18 -17.06 29.91 -9.44
N TRP A 19 -16.92 28.80 -10.18
CA TRP A 19 -18.03 28.09 -10.82
C TRP A 19 -18.53 26.91 -9.99
N VAL A 20 -17.77 26.52 -8.97
CA VAL A 20 -18.17 25.43 -8.07
C VAL A 20 -19.37 25.88 -7.23
N ASP A 21 -20.38 25.02 -7.09
CA ASP A 21 -21.62 25.27 -6.35
C ASP A 21 -22.51 26.40 -6.93
N GLN A 22 -22.30 26.81 -8.16
CA GLN A 22 -23.11 27.84 -8.83
C GLN A 22 -24.21 27.24 -9.73
N GLY A 23 -24.44 25.94 -9.68
CA GLY A 23 -25.41 25.28 -10.57
C GLY A 23 -24.90 25.05 -11.98
N GLU A 24 -23.59 25.23 -12.20
CA GLU A 24 -22.95 25.02 -13.48
C GLU A 24 -22.86 23.54 -13.82
N GLY A 25 -23.04 23.18 -15.10
CA GLY A 25 -22.91 21.81 -15.57
C GLY A 25 -21.49 21.28 -15.43
N GLN A 26 -21.36 20.01 -15.01
CA GLN A 26 -20.06 19.33 -14.84
C GLN A 26 -19.15 19.96 -13.76
N ALA A 27 -19.65 20.79 -12.88
CA ALA A 27 -18.92 21.34 -11.75
C ALA A 27 -19.29 20.57 -10.47
N ILE A 28 -18.27 20.08 -9.77
CA ILE A 28 -18.39 19.42 -8.46
C ILE A 28 -17.29 19.94 -7.54
N ARG A 29 -17.41 19.71 -6.24
CA ARG A 29 -16.29 19.90 -5.30
C ARG A 29 -15.27 18.81 -5.51
N GLN A 30 -14.34 18.99 -6.45
CA GLN A 30 -13.42 17.96 -6.92
C GLN A 30 -12.15 17.90 -6.09
N GLU A 31 -11.73 19.01 -5.48
CA GLU A 31 -10.63 19.03 -4.56
C GLU A 31 -10.88 18.04 -3.41
N GLY A 32 -9.94 17.11 -3.21
CA GLY A 32 -10.03 16.11 -2.15
C GLY A 32 -11.15 15.08 -2.29
N VAL A 33 -11.86 15.02 -3.43
CA VAL A 33 -12.96 14.05 -3.63
C VAL A 33 -12.53 12.59 -3.44
N LEU A 34 -11.26 12.29 -3.68
CA LEU A 34 -10.67 10.96 -3.46
C LEU A 34 -9.97 10.82 -2.09
N ALA A 35 -10.03 11.82 -1.22
CA ALA A 35 -9.27 11.87 0.04
C ALA A 35 -9.31 10.58 0.88
N PRO A 36 -10.45 9.85 1.03
CA PRO A 36 -10.47 8.59 1.78
C PRO A 36 -9.66 7.45 1.17
N HIS A 37 -9.29 7.56 -0.11
CA HIS A 37 -8.67 6.48 -0.89
C HIS A 37 -7.39 6.90 -1.60
N VAL A 38 -6.80 8.04 -1.22
CA VAL A 38 -5.50 8.49 -1.70
C VAL A 38 -4.61 8.86 -0.51
N LYS A 39 -3.30 8.76 -0.70
CA LYS A 39 -2.32 9.15 0.33
C LYS A 39 -2.23 10.67 0.48
N LYS A 40 -2.45 11.37 -0.64
CA LYS A 40 -2.43 12.83 -0.71
C LYS A 40 -3.30 13.32 -1.85
N SER A 41 -3.93 14.46 -1.63
CA SER A 41 -4.57 15.26 -2.68
C SER A 41 -3.89 16.62 -2.73
N VAL A 42 -3.54 17.08 -3.91
CA VAL A 42 -2.97 18.40 -4.13
C VAL A 42 -3.83 19.18 -5.14
N GLN A 43 -4.02 20.45 -4.87
CA GLN A 43 -4.67 21.41 -5.76
C GLN A 43 -3.60 22.25 -6.44
N LEU A 44 -3.50 22.20 -7.77
CA LEU A 44 -2.57 23.05 -8.50
C LEU A 44 -3.08 24.48 -8.59
N PRO A 45 -2.19 25.49 -8.73
CA PRO A 45 -2.58 26.85 -9.06
C PRO A 45 -3.34 26.89 -10.39
N ARG A 46 -4.39 27.69 -10.47
CA ARG A 46 -5.18 27.91 -11.71
C ARG A 46 -4.34 28.49 -12.83
N SER A 47 -3.38 29.33 -12.51
CA SER A 47 -2.52 30.01 -13.46
C SER A 47 -1.06 29.79 -13.14
N THR A 48 -0.24 29.65 -14.16
CA THR A 48 1.21 29.54 -14.07
C THR A 48 1.92 30.68 -14.79
N HIS A 49 1.26 31.85 -14.91
CA HIS A 49 1.82 33.01 -15.67
C HIS A 49 3.01 33.65 -14.96
N ASP A 50 3.00 33.70 -13.63
CA ASP A 50 4.12 34.24 -12.85
C ASP A 50 5.10 33.15 -12.36
N GLU A 51 6.29 33.57 -11.98
CA GLU A 51 7.36 32.68 -11.53
C GLU A 51 7.02 31.95 -10.22
N LEU A 52 6.36 32.63 -9.29
CA LEU A 52 5.97 32.08 -8.00
C LEU A 52 4.93 30.96 -8.18
N ALA A 53 3.93 31.17 -9.05
CA ALA A 53 2.92 30.16 -9.36
C ALA A 53 3.55 28.94 -10.05
N ARG A 54 4.50 29.14 -10.99
CA ARG A 54 5.25 28.04 -11.63
C ARG A 54 6.08 27.26 -10.62
N TRP A 55 6.80 27.96 -9.75
CA TRP A 55 7.56 27.33 -8.68
C TRP A 55 6.66 26.49 -7.76
N HIS A 56 5.53 27.06 -7.33
CA HIS A 56 4.56 26.38 -6.45
C HIS A 56 3.97 25.14 -7.13
N CYS A 57 3.55 25.27 -8.39
CA CYS A 57 3.07 24.15 -9.19
C CYS A 57 4.10 23.02 -9.26
N GLY A 58 5.36 23.34 -9.60
CA GLY A 58 6.45 22.37 -9.67
C GLY A 58 6.70 21.68 -8.33
N ARG A 59 6.66 22.41 -7.20
CA ARG A 59 6.80 21.85 -5.88
C ARG A 59 5.67 20.86 -5.54
N LEU A 60 4.42 21.23 -5.82
CA LEU A 60 3.25 20.38 -5.56
C LEU A 60 3.27 19.10 -6.38
N ILE A 61 3.70 19.19 -7.66
CA ILE A 61 3.83 18.01 -8.53
C ILE A 61 4.92 17.06 -8.01
N ASN A 62 6.10 17.57 -7.65
CA ASN A 62 7.15 16.74 -7.05
C ASN A 62 6.65 16.05 -5.78
N GLU A 63 6.01 16.81 -4.88
CA GLU A 63 5.45 16.28 -3.64
C GLU A 63 4.40 15.20 -3.93
N ALA A 64 3.54 15.37 -4.93
CA ALA A 64 2.56 14.39 -5.34
C ALA A 64 3.23 13.10 -5.85
N ILE A 65 4.24 13.23 -6.73
CA ILE A 65 4.98 12.08 -7.27
C ILE A 65 5.69 11.32 -6.15
N ASP A 66 6.39 12.02 -5.25
CA ASP A 66 7.08 11.39 -4.14
C ASP A 66 6.12 10.60 -3.25
N HIS A 67 4.94 11.16 -2.97
CA HIS A 67 3.91 10.47 -2.18
C HIS A 67 3.31 9.25 -2.88
N THR A 68 3.43 9.10 -4.20
CA THR A 68 3.02 7.84 -4.85
C THR A 68 3.91 6.67 -4.47
N LEU A 69 5.17 6.95 -4.16
CA LEU A 69 6.21 5.94 -3.92
C LEU A 69 6.60 5.83 -2.44
N LEU A 70 6.62 6.93 -1.70
CA LEU A 70 7.22 7.03 -0.38
C LEU A 70 6.21 7.38 0.73
N PRO A 71 6.46 6.95 1.99
CA PRO A 71 7.35 5.85 2.41
C PRO A 71 6.82 4.49 1.97
N VAL A 72 5.54 4.38 1.70
CA VAL A 72 4.84 3.19 1.20
C VAL A 72 4.10 3.57 -0.08
N PRO A 73 4.17 2.79 -1.16
CA PRO A 73 3.46 3.09 -2.40
C PRO A 73 1.95 3.24 -2.23
N GLY A 74 1.34 4.07 -3.06
CA GLY A 74 -0.12 4.26 -3.05
C GLY A 74 -0.60 5.37 -3.97
N PRO A 75 -1.92 5.52 -4.16
CA PRO A 75 -2.48 6.52 -5.05
C PRO A 75 -2.41 7.95 -4.47
N VAL A 76 -2.30 8.91 -5.36
CA VAL A 76 -2.29 10.36 -5.08
C VAL A 76 -3.17 11.06 -6.11
N GLN A 77 -3.89 12.09 -5.69
CA GLN A 77 -4.68 12.95 -6.60
C GLN A 77 -3.95 14.27 -6.83
N VAL A 78 -3.92 14.69 -8.09
CA VAL A 78 -3.53 16.05 -8.51
C VAL A 78 -4.74 16.68 -9.19
N ASN A 79 -5.36 17.66 -8.56
CA ASN A 79 -6.47 18.42 -9.13
C ASN A 79 -5.94 19.63 -9.88
N VAL A 80 -6.37 19.79 -11.13
CA VAL A 80 -5.86 20.81 -12.07
C VAL A 80 -7.01 21.68 -12.52
N PRO A 81 -7.18 22.88 -11.94
CA PRO A 81 -8.18 23.83 -12.40
C PRO A 81 -7.74 24.46 -13.72
N PHE A 82 -8.68 24.54 -14.66
CA PHE A 82 -8.49 25.16 -15.96
C PHE A 82 -9.39 26.37 -16.14
N GLU A 83 -8.89 27.36 -16.87
CA GLU A 83 -9.70 28.47 -17.35
C GLU A 83 -10.43 28.10 -18.64
N GLU A 84 -11.64 28.59 -18.81
CA GLU A 84 -12.36 28.52 -20.07
C GLU A 84 -12.30 29.86 -20.85
N PRO A 85 -12.41 29.77 -22.17
CA PRO A 85 -12.57 28.62 -23.04
C PRO A 85 -11.21 27.96 -23.42
N LEU A 86 -11.20 26.61 -23.48
CA LEU A 86 -10.03 25.81 -23.88
C LEU A 86 -9.93 25.64 -25.42
N TYR A 87 -10.51 26.54 -26.20
CA TYR A 87 -10.63 26.40 -27.65
C TYR A 87 -9.43 26.97 -28.43
N GLY A 88 -8.49 27.58 -27.75
CA GLY A 88 -7.29 28.12 -28.39
C GLY A 88 -6.27 27.02 -28.73
N GLN A 89 -5.74 27.03 -29.95
CA GLN A 89 -4.55 26.24 -30.26
C GLN A 89 -3.32 27.05 -29.84
N THR A 90 -2.62 26.58 -28.82
CA THR A 90 -1.30 27.09 -28.51
C THR A 90 -0.31 26.40 -29.45
N PRO A 91 0.54 27.14 -30.19
CA PRO A 91 1.63 26.50 -30.90
C PRO A 91 2.42 25.63 -29.92
N SER A 92 2.75 24.41 -30.33
CA SER A 92 3.68 23.57 -29.54
C SER A 92 4.86 24.44 -29.14
N PRO A 93 5.24 24.49 -27.85
CA PRO A 93 6.38 25.24 -27.41
C PRO A 93 7.61 24.75 -28.19
N SER A 94 8.00 25.50 -29.19
CA SER A 94 9.23 25.27 -29.97
C SER A 94 10.44 25.83 -29.20
N GLY A 95 10.61 25.39 -28.00
CA GLY A 95 11.74 25.80 -27.14
C GLY A 95 11.74 24.87 -25.95
N SER A 96 12.90 24.62 -25.39
CA SER A 96 13.03 23.89 -24.13
C SER A 96 12.03 24.47 -23.13
N ALA A 97 10.92 23.78 -22.88
CA ALA A 97 10.17 24.04 -21.68
C ALA A 97 11.23 24.11 -20.57
N ASP A 98 11.28 25.22 -19.82
CA ASP A 98 12.15 25.32 -18.66
C ASP A 98 11.99 24.03 -17.91
N ALA A 99 13.06 23.23 -17.89
CA ALA A 99 12.98 21.86 -17.39
C ALA A 99 12.40 21.93 -15.99
N ALA A 100 11.25 21.30 -15.79
CA ALA A 100 10.59 21.30 -14.50
C ALA A 100 11.60 20.86 -13.45
N ARG A 101 11.77 21.66 -12.40
CA ARG A 101 12.74 21.36 -11.35
C ARG A 101 12.37 20.04 -10.70
N PHE A 102 13.27 19.07 -10.77
CA PHE A 102 13.16 17.81 -10.05
C PHE A 102 13.73 17.98 -8.64
N ILE A 103 12.96 17.61 -7.64
CA ILE A 103 13.36 17.58 -6.23
C ILE A 103 13.48 16.11 -5.85
N ALA A 104 14.73 15.61 -5.79
CA ALA A 104 14.96 14.20 -5.44
C ALA A 104 14.61 13.94 -3.97
N PRO A 105 13.76 12.96 -3.67
CA PRO A 105 13.50 12.55 -2.29
C PRO A 105 14.73 11.86 -1.71
N VAL A 106 14.94 12.04 -0.41
CA VAL A 106 15.92 11.25 0.34
C VAL A 106 15.29 9.95 0.77
N MET A 107 15.82 8.83 0.26
CA MET A 107 15.37 7.50 0.64
C MET A 107 15.86 7.17 2.05
N THR A 108 14.95 6.62 2.85
CA THR A 108 15.26 6.14 4.21
C THR A 108 14.99 4.64 4.28
N GLU A 109 15.83 3.92 5.01
CA GLU A 109 15.62 2.51 5.30
C GLU A 109 15.29 2.33 6.77
N ALA A 110 14.29 1.49 7.05
CA ALA A 110 13.98 1.08 8.42
C ALA A 110 14.65 -0.27 8.69
N PHE A 111 15.25 -0.41 9.86
CA PHE A 111 15.85 -1.67 10.31
C PHE A 111 15.52 -1.94 11.77
N ILE A 112 15.50 -3.22 12.13
CA ILE A 112 15.30 -3.66 13.51
C ILE A 112 16.63 -3.53 14.26
N LEU A 113 16.61 -2.82 15.39
CA LEU A 113 17.80 -2.71 16.24
C LEU A 113 18.30 -4.10 16.69
N PRO A 114 19.62 -4.32 16.81
CA PRO A 114 20.18 -5.63 17.16
C PRO A 114 19.61 -6.24 18.44
N ASP A 115 19.34 -5.42 19.46
CA ASP A 115 18.77 -5.90 20.72
C ASP A 115 17.32 -6.35 20.56
N HIS A 116 16.51 -5.61 19.77
CA HIS A 116 15.16 -6.01 19.44
C HIS A 116 15.15 -7.29 18.57
N ALA A 117 16.10 -7.42 17.63
CA ALA A 117 16.22 -8.62 16.82
C ALA A 117 16.55 -9.85 17.70
N ARG A 118 17.47 -9.71 18.66
CA ARG A 118 17.78 -10.79 19.63
C ARG A 118 16.57 -11.14 20.48
N TRP A 119 15.84 -10.16 20.96
CA TRP A 119 14.61 -10.39 21.73
C TRP A 119 13.57 -11.13 20.90
N LEU A 120 13.28 -10.69 19.65
CA LEU A 120 12.36 -11.37 18.73
C LEU A 120 12.75 -12.81 18.47
N LEU A 121 14.05 -13.07 18.22
CA LEU A 121 14.57 -14.44 18.02
C LEU A 121 14.37 -15.31 19.26
N GLY A 122 14.56 -14.75 20.46
CA GLY A 122 14.31 -15.44 21.73
C GLY A 122 12.82 -15.81 21.88
N GLN A 123 11.91 -14.89 21.55
CA GLN A 123 10.47 -15.17 21.57
C GLN A 123 10.09 -16.24 20.55
N LEU A 124 10.60 -16.14 19.32
CA LEU A 124 10.34 -17.10 18.24
C LEU A 124 10.82 -18.51 18.64
N SER A 125 12.02 -18.62 19.23
CA SER A 125 12.62 -19.89 19.64
C SER A 125 11.85 -20.56 20.79
N ALA A 126 11.12 -19.77 21.60
CA ALA A 126 10.28 -20.30 22.68
C ALA A 126 8.94 -20.85 22.18
N CYS A 127 8.52 -20.49 20.96
CA CYS A 127 7.26 -20.94 20.38
C CYS A 127 7.39 -22.35 19.78
N LYS A 128 6.42 -23.20 20.08
CA LYS A 128 6.33 -24.56 19.52
C LYS A 128 5.59 -24.60 18.19
N LYS A 129 4.66 -23.65 17.98
CA LYS A 129 3.82 -23.56 16.79
C LYS A 129 3.74 -22.10 16.34
N VAL A 130 4.29 -21.84 15.18
CA VAL A 130 4.31 -20.52 14.56
C VAL A 130 3.52 -20.60 13.26
N MET A 131 2.49 -19.80 13.16
CA MET A 131 1.71 -19.64 11.93
C MET A 131 2.07 -18.31 11.29
N VAL A 132 2.55 -18.36 10.08
CA VAL A 132 2.73 -17.18 9.22
C VAL A 132 1.56 -17.10 8.28
N LEU A 133 0.87 -15.96 8.23
CA LEU A 133 -0.27 -15.74 7.36
C LEU A 133 0.03 -14.53 6.45
N ALA A 134 0.24 -14.82 5.17
CA ALA A 134 0.49 -13.81 4.16
C ALA A 134 -0.82 -13.28 3.60
N GLY A 135 -1.03 -11.96 3.73
CA GLY A 135 -2.10 -11.26 3.05
C GLY A 135 -1.73 -10.87 1.62
N GLN A 136 -2.58 -10.05 1.01
CA GLN A 136 -2.39 -9.55 -0.34
C GLN A 136 -1.08 -8.77 -0.49
N GLY A 137 -0.31 -9.03 -1.55
CA GLY A 137 0.93 -8.31 -1.78
C GLY A 137 1.68 -8.69 -3.04
N VAL A 138 2.75 -7.94 -3.29
CA VAL A 138 3.76 -8.23 -4.31
C VAL A 138 5.11 -8.26 -3.59
N TRP A 139 5.88 -9.31 -3.80
CA TRP A 139 7.06 -9.60 -3.00
C TRP A 139 8.31 -9.71 -3.87
N SER A 140 9.42 -9.23 -3.36
CA SER A 140 10.72 -9.42 -3.99
C SER A 140 11.12 -10.89 -3.96
N GLU A 141 11.99 -11.28 -4.88
CA GLU A 141 12.56 -12.63 -4.90
C GLU A 141 13.33 -12.95 -3.61
N GLY A 142 14.00 -11.95 -3.02
CA GLY A 142 14.68 -12.10 -1.74
C GLY A 142 13.70 -12.45 -0.60
N MET A 143 12.55 -11.78 -0.54
CA MET A 143 11.51 -12.08 0.46
C MET A 143 10.94 -13.48 0.28
N ARG A 144 10.71 -13.92 -0.97
CA ARG A 144 10.24 -15.30 -1.26
C ARG A 144 11.22 -16.33 -0.75
N LYS A 145 12.51 -16.18 -1.03
CA LYS A 145 13.57 -17.10 -0.55
C LYS A 145 13.64 -17.14 0.97
N LEU A 146 13.56 -16.01 1.64
CA LEU A 146 13.54 -15.94 3.10
C LEU A 146 12.33 -16.67 3.69
N LEU A 147 11.14 -16.52 3.09
CA LEU A 147 9.94 -17.22 3.53
C LEU A 147 10.05 -18.74 3.37
N VAL A 148 10.64 -19.23 2.27
CA VAL A 148 10.91 -20.66 2.08
C VAL A 148 11.87 -21.18 3.13
N GLN A 149 12.96 -20.45 3.41
CA GLN A 149 13.90 -20.81 4.50
C GLN A 149 13.18 -20.79 5.87
N PHE A 150 12.32 -19.82 6.11
CA PHE A 150 11.55 -19.74 7.35
C PHE A 150 10.56 -20.89 7.49
N ALA A 151 9.90 -21.28 6.39
CA ALA A 151 9.00 -22.43 6.35
C ALA A 151 9.72 -23.79 6.56
N SER A 152 11.04 -23.86 6.39
CA SER A 152 11.81 -25.07 6.68
C SER A 152 12.01 -25.35 8.18
N LEU A 153 11.74 -24.37 9.04
CA LEU A 153 11.78 -24.57 10.48
C LEU A 153 10.61 -25.45 10.94
N PRO A 154 10.87 -26.51 11.73
CA PRO A 154 9.86 -27.53 12.04
C PRO A 154 8.63 -27.01 12.79
N GLN A 155 8.75 -25.88 13.50
CA GLN A 155 7.65 -25.25 14.22
C GLN A 155 6.86 -24.23 13.37
N VAL A 156 7.29 -23.93 12.13
CA VAL A 156 6.71 -22.88 11.30
C VAL A 156 5.83 -23.47 10.20
N THR A 157 4.65 -22.89 10.04
CA THR A 157 3.79 -23.11 8.87
C THR A 157 3.49 -21.78 8.18
N VAL A 158 3.69 -21.72 6.87
CA VAL A 158 3.39 -20.51 6.06
C VAL A 158 2.11 -20.74 5.29
N HIS A 159 1.11 -19.89 5.54
CA HIS A 159 -0.21 -19.95 4.91
C HIS A 159 -0.35 -18.79 3.92
N THR A 160 -0.74 -19.11 2.70
CA THR A 160 -0.91 -18.13 1.63
C THR A 160 -2.26 -18.29 0.94
N GLU A 161 -2.74 -17.23 0.32
CA GLU A 161 -3.93 -17.21 -0.53
C GLU A 161 -3.53 -16.85 -1.97
N ALA A 162 -4.40 -17.05 -2.94
CA ALA A 162 -4.14 -16.65 -4.32
C ALA A 162 -3.77 -15.15 -4.44
N THR A 163 -4.41 -14.32 -3.62
CA THR A 163 -4.13 -12.87 -3.58
C THR A 163 -2.81 -12.49 -2.92
N SER A 164 -2.18 -13.43 -2.22
CA SER A 164 -0.85 -13.23 -1.62
C SER A 164 0.27 -13.24 -2.65
N ASN A 165 0.02 -13.76 -3.88
CA ASN A 165 1.02 -13.93 -4.93
C ASN A 165 2.30 -14.68 -4.44
N LEU A 166 2.12 -15.59 -3.52
CA LEU A 166 3.15 -16.47 -2.96
C LEU A 166 2.74 -17.91 -3.22
N ASP A 167 3.51 -18.59 -4.03
CA ASP A 167 3.30 -20.01 -4.37
C ASP A 167 4.64 -20.74 -4.25
N ASP A 168 4.69 -21.74 -3.37
CA ASP A 168 5.82 -22.61 -3.16
C ASP A 168 5.33 -23.91 -2.52
N ILE A 169 6.02 -25.04 -2.78
CA ILE A 169 5.70 -26.34 -2.19
C ILE A 169 5.84 -26.35 -0.66
N ALA A 170 6.63 -25.44 -0.11
CA ALA A 170 6.80 -25.26 1.33
C ALA A 170 5.62 -24.53 2.00
N PHE A 171 4.68 -23.97 1.22
CA PHE A 171 3.58 -23.19 1.73
C PHE A 171 2.25 -23.93 1.67
N ILE A 172 1.36 -23.60 2.59
CA ILE A 172 -0.03 -24.04 2.58
C ILE A 172 -0.84 -23.04 1.77
N THR A 173 -1.04 -23.31 0.48
CA THR A 173 -1.70 -22.41 -0.48
C THR A 173 -3.22 -22.57 -0.52
N CYS A 174 -3.77 -23.55 0.17
CA CYS A 174 -5.21 -23.87 0.18
C CYS A 174 -5.82 -23.75 1.57
N ILE A 175 -5.67 -22.60 2.20
CA ILE A 175 -6.08 -22.32 3.59
C ILE A 175 -7.50 -22.82 3.87
N ASP A 176 -8.49 -22.47 3.05
CA ASP A 176 -9.89 -22.82 3.30
C ASP A 176 -10.15 -24.33 3.27
N ARG A 177 -9.41 -25.09 2.48
CA ARG A 177 -9.50 -26.55 2.43
C ARG A 177 -8.91 -27.18 3.69
N VAL A 178 -7.74 -26.69 4.12
CA VAL A 178 -7.09 -27.16 5.35
C VAL A 178 -8.00 -26.87 6.54
N ILE A 179 -8.52 -25.66 6.65
CA ILE A 179 -9.39 -25.27 7.77
C ILE A 179 -10.70 -26.04 7.76
N ALA A 180 -11.27 -26.34 6.58
CA ALA A 180 -12.48 -27.14 6.49
C ALA A 180 -12.29 -28.57 7.03
N ALA A 181 -11.06 -29.09 6.99
CA ALA A 181 -10.71 -30.40 7.54
C ALA A 181 -10.38 -30.37 9.04
N VAL A 182 -10.29 -29.17 9.66
CA VAL A 182 -10.04 -29.00 11.08
C VAL A 182 -11.32 -29.34 11.87
N GLY A 183 -11.35 -30.53 12.43
CA GLY A 183 -12.39 -30.91 13.40
C GLY A 183 -12.02 -30.46 14.82
N GLU A 184 -12.99 -30.48 15.73
CA GLU A 184 -12.78 -30.09 17.14
C GLU A 184 -11.63 -30.85 17.81
N LYS A 185 -11.43 -32.12 17.42
CA LYS A 185 -10.35 -32.97 17.97
C LYS A 185 -8.95 -32.48 17.61
N ASN A 186 -8.77 -31.90 16.41
CA ASN A 186 -7.47 -31.49 15.88
C ASN A 186 -7.21 -29.98 16.08
N GLU A 187 -8.20 -29.26 16.52
CA GLU A 187 -8.13 -27.79 16.65
C GLU A 187 -7.01 -27.35 17.60
N LYS A 188 -6.84 -28.03 18.72
CA LYS A 188 -5.78 -27.72 19.69
C LYS A 188 -4.38 -27.93 19.14
N ASP A 189 -4.22 -28.89 18.22
CA ASP A 189 -2.92 -29.20 17.62
C ASP A 189 -2.50 -28.19 16.57
N LEU A 190 -3.46 -27.50 15.94
CA LEU A 190 -3.25 -26.52 14.90
C LEU A 190 -3.19 -25.08 15.42
N ARG A 191 -3.67 -24.84 16.64
CA ARG A 191 -3.63 -23.51 17.24
C ARG A 191 -2.18 -23.04 17.43
N PRO A 192 -1.77 -21.89 16.82
CA PRO A 192 -0.43 -21.37 16.98
C PRO A 192 -0.22 -20.69 18.34
N ASP A 193 1.01 -20.77 18.84
CA ASP A 193 1.48 -19.97 19.98
C ASP A 193 1.74 -18.52 19.51
N LEU A 194 2.33 -18.40 18.31
CA LEU A 194 2.66 -17.15 17.65
C LEU A 194 2.00 -17.10 16.25
N LEU A 195 1.23 -16.07 16.01
CA LEU A 195 0.75 -15.66 14.69
C LEU A 195 1.63 -14.54 14.16
N ILE A 196 2.17 -14.69 12.96
CA ILE A 196 2.85 -13.62 12.22
C ILE A 196 2.01 -13.28 11.00
N THR A 197 1.59 -12.03 10.87
CA THR A 197 0.88 -11.56 9.68
C THR A 197 1.71 -10.51 8.96
N PHE A 198 1.66 -10.50 7.63
CA PHE A 198 2.27 -9.47 6.80
C PHE A 198 1.49 -9.29 5.50
N GLY A 199 1.71 -8.13 4.86
CA GLY A 199 0.97 -7.75 3.67
C GLY A 199 -0.42 -7.20 3.95
N GLY A 200 -1.21 -7.05 2.89
CA GLY A 200 -2.53 -6.45 2.94
C GLY A 200 -3.63 -7.39 3.46
N ALA A 201 -4.82 -7.21 2.92
CA ALA A 201 -6.00 -7.94 3.37
C ALA A 201 -5.88 -9.46 3.15
N VAL A 202 -6.28 -10.24 4.15
CA VAL A 202 -6.54 -11.67 4.03
C VAL A 202 -8.01 -11.85 3.62
N VAL A 203 -8.27 -12.61 2.56
CA VAL A 203 -9.62 -12.78 2.00
C VAL A 203 -10.42 -13.83 2.77
N SER A 204 -9.81 -14.97 3.12
CA SER A 204 -10.48 -16.07 3.80
C SER A 204 -11.22 -15.62 5.07
N LYS A 205 -12.54 -15.73 5.04
CA LYS A 205 -13.37 -15.51 6.22
C LYS A 205 -13.18 -16.62 7.27
N ARG A 206 -12.88 -17.85 6.82
CA ARG A 206 -12.74 -19.02 7.70
C ARG A 206 -11.52 -18.89 8.60
N ILE A 207 -10.34 -18.56 8.04
CA ILE A 207 -9.13 -18.36 8.86
C ILE A 207 -9.33 -17.22 9.85
N LYS A 208 -9.93 -16.10 9.43
CA LYS A 208 -10.21 -14.97 10.33
C LYS A 208 -11.12 -15.35 11.49
N THR A 209 -12.18 -16.12 11.24
CA THR A 209 -13.09 -16.60 12.28
C THR A 209 -12.36 -17.54 13.23
N LEU A 210 -11.54 -18.44 12.69
CA LEU A 210 -10.80 -19.42 13.47
C LEU A 210 -9.75 -18.75 14.37
N LEU A 211 -8.99 -17.81 13.84
CA LEU A 211 -7.99 -17.05 14.60
C LEU A 211 -8.62 -16.20 15.71
N ARG A 212 -9.82 -15.64 15.50
CA ARG A 212 -10.57 -14.94 16.54
C ARG A 212 -10.99 -15.88 17.67
N LYS A 213 -11.35 -17.12 17.33
CA LYS A 213 -11.69 -18.18 18.31
C LYS A 213 -10.43 -18.65 19.05
N TRP A 214 -9.34 -18.89 18.33
CA TRP A 214 -8.10 -19.43 18.87
C TRP A 214 -7.37 -18.46 19.79
N LYS A 215 -7.37 -17.17 19.46
CA LYS A 215 -6.67 -16.12 20.21
C LYS A 215 -5.23 -16.53 20.47
N PRO A 216 -4.34 -16.53 19.46
CA PRO A 216 -2.92 -16.83 19.64
C PRO A 216 -2.34 -16.04 20.81
N ALA A 217 -1.41 -16.64 21.57
CA ALA A 217 -0.81 -15.97 22.72
C ALA A 217 -0.02 -14.73 22.31
N GLN A 218 0.60 -14.77 21.12
CA GLN A 218 1.32 -13.64 20.53
C GLN A 218 0.86 -13.43 19.08
N HIS A 219 0.80 -12.18 18.67
CA HIS A 219 0.55 -11.79 17.28
C HIS A 219 1.53 -10.68 16.88
N TRP A 220 2.35 -10.96 15.87
CA TRP A 220 3.25 -9.97 15.26
C TRP A 220 2.69 -9.59 13.90
N ASN A 221 2.53 -8.28 13.70
CA ASN A 221 2.18 -7.74 12.40
C ASN A 221 3.41 -7.06 11.82
N VAL A 222 3.81 -7.50 10.61
CA VAL A 222 4.94 -6.93 9.87
C VAL A 222 4.38 -6.10 8.73
N ASP A 223 4.56 -4.77 8.81
CA ASP A 223 4.03 -3.82 7.84
C ASP A 223 5.09 -2.78 7.41
#